data_bcb61ce5df0330a21ca3d0321d5cec8d
#
_entry.id   bcb61ce5df0330a21ca3d0321d5cec8d
#
_cell.length_a   1.000
_cell.length_b   1.000
_cell.length_c   1.000
_cell.angle_alpha   90.00
_cell.angle_beta   90.00
_cell.angle_gamma   90.00
#
_symmetry.space_group_name_H-M   'P 1'
#
loop_
_entity.id
_entity.type
_entity.pdbx_description
1 polymer ?
#
loop_
_entity_poly.entity_id
_entity_poly.type
_entity_poly.pdbx_seq_one_letter_code
_entity_poly.pdbx_strand_id
1 'polypeptide(L)' 'MTQADLDTMKSNIDRRVKIETVDGEQLIAKVISVFAEESDADMFFELVSTSRPELYKTGEKIGGYSIPLKDIASVSTAE' A
#
# COMPACT_ATOMS: atom_id res chain seq x y z
N MET A 1 -2.11 -6.04 10.09
CA MET A 1 -2.79 -4.74 9.93
C MET A 1 -4.02 -4.71 10.82
N THR A 2 -4.24 -3.61 11.50
CA THR A 2 -5.38 -3.46 12.41
C THR A 2 -6.55 -2.80 11.70
N GLN A 3 -7.70 -2.78 12.36
CA GLN A 3 -8.85 -2.05 11.83
C GLN A 3 -8.53 -0.57 11.69
N ALA A 4 -7.75 -0.02 12.62
CA ALA A 4 -7.35 1.38 12.53
C ALA A 4 -6.50 1.64 11.28
N ASP A 5 -5.62 0.71 10.93
CA ASP A 5 -4.82 0.82 9.70
C ASP A 5 -5.71 0.79 8.47
N LEU A 6 -6.71 -0.09 8.47
CA LEU A 6 -7.64 -0.17 7.35
C LEU A 6 -8.43 1.12 7.22
N ASP A 7 -8.87 1.68 8.34
CA ASP A 7 -9.62 2.94 8.32
C ASP A 7 -8.74 4.08 7.81
N THR A 8 -7.46 4.10 8.21
CA THR A 8 -6.52 5.10 7.71
C THR A 8 -6.38 4.99 6.20
N MET A 9 -6.25 3.77 5.70
CA MET A 9 -6.09 3.55 4.28
C MET A 9 -7.33 4.01 3.52
N LYS A 10 -8.52 3.63 3.99
CA LYS A 10 -9.78 4.01 3.33
C LYS A 10 -10.03 5.51 3.36
N SER A 11 -9.54 6.18 4.40
CA SER A 11 -9.72 7.62 4.54
C SER A 11 -8.74 8.41 3.68
N ASN A 12 -7.78 7.75 3.07
CA ASN A 12 -6.72 8.40 2.31
C ASN A 12 -6.68 7.97 0.85
N ILE A 13 -7.82 7.58 0.30
CA ILE A 13 -7.93 7.27 -1.13
C ILE A 13 -7.48 8.52 -1.90
N ASP A 14 -6.64 8.31 -2.92
CA ASP A 14 -6.02 9.37 -3.72
C ASP A 14 -5.00 10.20 -2.94
N ARG A 15 -4.59 9.72 -1.76
CA ARG A 15 -3.58 10.39 -0.96
C ARG A 15 -2.43 9.43 -0.69
N ARG A 16 -1.32 9.98 -0.25
CA ARG A 16 -0.13 9.19 0.03
C ARG A 16 -0.17 8.66 1.45
N VAL A 17 0.19 7.40 1.58
CA VAL A 17 0.30 6.76 2.89
C VAL A 17 1.65 6.08 2.97
N LYS A 18 2.14 5.90 4.20
CA LYS A 18 3.32 5.11 4.46
C LYS A 18 2.88 3.72 4.89
N ILE A 19 3.37 2.72 4.21
CA ILE A 19 3.02 1.33 4.46
C ILE A 19 4.27 0.59 4.89
N GLU A 20 4.15 -0.18 5.96
CA GLU A 20 5.18 -1.14 6.32
C GLU A 20 4.63 -2.53 6.09
N THR A 21 5.35 -3.35 5.36
CA THR A 21 4.92 -4.71 5.06
C THR A 21 5.39 -5.66 6.14
N VAL A 22 4.82 -6.86 6.16
CA VAL A 22 5.15 -7.84 7.18
C VAL A 22 6.59 -8.35 7.06
N ASP A 23 7.22 -8.20 5.90
CA ASP A 23 8.62 -8.58 5.72
C ASP A 23 9.59 -7.39 5.89
N GLY A 24 9.09 -6.25 6.34
CA GLY A 24 9.94 -5.13 6.71
C GLY A 24 10.16 -4.08 5.65
N GLU A 25 9.54 -4.20 4.49
CA GLU A 25 9.65 -3.17 3.47
C GLU A 25 8.83 -1.94 3.87
N GLN A 26 9.32 -0.76 3.54
CA GLN A 26 8.60 0.49 3.78
C GLN A 26 8.32 1.16 2.44
N LEU A 27 7.07 1.51 2.24
CA LEU A 27 6.60 2.11 0.99
C LEU A 27 5.93 3.45 1.28
N ILE A 28 6.06 4.36 0.32
CA ILE A 28 5.14 5.49 0.21
C ILE A 28 4.30 5.20 -1.02
N ALA A 29 3.01 5.16 -0.85
CA ALA A 29 2.09 4.75 -1.90
C ALA A 29 0.89 5.67 -1.95
N LYS A 30 0.41 5.93 -3.17
CA LYS A 30 -0.86 6.64 -3.34
C LYS A 30 -1.95 5.60 -3.45
N VAL A 31 -2.88 5.61 -2.52
CA VAL A 31 -3.96 4.62 -2.48
C VAL A 31 -4.93 4.90 -3.61
N ILE A 32 -5.17 3.88 -4.43
CA ILE A 32 -6.14 3.98 -5.54
C ILE A 32 -7.46 3.38 -5.12
N SER A 33 -7.44 2.14 -4.65
CA SER A 33 -8.65 1.48 -4.16
C SER A 33 -8.31 0.46 -3.11
N VAL A 34 -9.27 0.18 -2.26
CA VAL A 34 -9.13 -0.81 -1.19
C VAL A 34 -10.31 -1.77 -1.32
N PHE A 35 -10.01 -3.04 -1.49
CA PHE A 35 -11.01 -4.10 -1.59
C PHE A 35 -10.88 -4.96 -0.33
N ALA A 36 -11.72 -4.70 0.64
CA ALA A 36 -11.58 -5.29 1.97
C ALA A 36 -12.76 -6.17 2.37
N GLU A 37 -13.66 -6.46 1.44
CA GLU A 37 -14.89 -7.17 1.80
C GLU A 37 -14.83 -8.66 1.61
N GLU A 38 -13.74 -9.16 1.03
CA GLU A 38 -13.60 -10.58 0.76
C GLU A 38 -12.39 -11.14 1.46
N SER A 39 -12.31 -12.46 1.52
CA SER A 39 -11.18 -13.10 2.19
C SER A 39 -9.86 -12.81 1.50
N ASP A 40 -9.89 -12.49 0.22
CA ASP A 40 -8.69 -12.12 -0.53
C ASP A 40 -8.55 -10.61 -0.65
N ALA A 41 -8.83 -9.91 0.43
CA ALA A 41 -8.77 -8.46 0.46
C ALA A 41 -7.40 -7.94 0.04
N ASP A 42 -7.40 -6.91 -0.79
CA ASP A 42 -6.15 -6.29 -1.23
C ASP A 42 -6.33 -4.79 -1.44
N MET A 43 -5.20 -4.13 -1.68
CA MET A 43 -5.19 -2.70 -1.97
C MET A 43 -4.46 -2.49 -3.29
N PHE A 44 -5.03 -1.68 -4.14
CA PHE A 44 -4.40 -1.24 -5.37
C PHE A 44 -3.81 0.15 -5.15
N PHE A 45 -2.56 0.33 -5.54
CA PHE A 45 -1.87 1.58 -5.23
C PHE A 45 -0.88 1.94 -6.34
N GLU A 46 -0.51 3.22 -6.36
CA GLU A 46 0.56 3.72 -7.22
C GLU A 46 1.80 3.92 -6.35
N LEU A 47 2.90 3.30 -6.73
CA LEU A 47 4.12 3.38 -5.94
C LEU A 47 4.76 4.75 -6.08
N VAL A 48 5.04 5.40 -4.96
CA VAL A 48 5.75 6.66 -4.91
C VAL A 48 7.22 6.43 -4.58
N SER A 49 7.50 5.66 -3.54
CA SER A 49 8.86 5.29 -3.19
C SER A 49 8.85 4.03 -2.35
N THR A 50 10.00 3.37 -2.28
CA THR A 50 10.11 2.13 -1.52
C THR A 50 11.52 2.01 -0.97
N SER A 51 11.65 1.32 0.16
CA SER A 51 12.96 1.00 0.73
C SER A 51 13.62 -0.17 -0.01
N ARG A 52 12.90 -0.84 -0.90
CA ARG A 52 13.43 -1.96 -1.67
C ARG A 52 13.11 -1.79 -3.15
N PRO A 53 13.74 -0.79 -3.80
CA PRO A 53 13.43 -0.54 -5.21
C PRO A 53 13.75 -1.72 -6.12
N GLU A 54 14.62 -2.62 -5.69
CA GLU A 54 14.96 -3.78 -6.49
C GLU A 54 13.79 -4.75 -6.66
N LEU A 55 12.75 -4.65 -5.83
CA LEU A 55 11.57 -5.49 -5.96
C LEU A 55 10.62 -5.01 -7.06
N TYR A 56 10.87 -3.83 -7.61
CA TYR A 56 10.01 -3.23 -8.62
C TYR A 56 10.81 -2.97 -9.87
N LYS A 57 10.20 -3.17 -11.01
CA LYS A 57 10.88 -2.92 -12.27
C LYS A 57 10.79 -1.46 -12.60
N THR A 58 11.91 -0.78 -12.45
CA THR A 58 12.00 0.64 -12.78
C THR A 58 12.19 0.79 -14.27
N GLY A 59 11.75 1.91 -14.80
CA GLY A 59 11.88 2.19 -16.22
C GLY A 59 10.82 1.53 -17.07
N GLU A 60 10.04 0.64 -16.50
CA GLU A 60 8.89 0.08 -17.17
C GLU A 60 7.75 1.04 -17.03
N LYS A 61 6.60 0.67 -17.52
CA LYS A 61 5.51 1.59 -17.43
C LYS A 61 5.16 1.88 -15.97
N ILE A 62 4.77 3.09 -15.72
CA ILE A 62 4.25 3.49 -14.44
C ILE A 62 2.86 2.92 -14.34
N GLY A 63 2.63 2.08 -13.38
CA GLY A 63 1.34 1.48 -13.21
C GLY A 63 1.04 1.24 -11.77
N GLY A 64 -0.13 0.72 -11.55
CA GLY A 64 -0.53 0.36 -10.22
C GLY A 64 0.03 -0.99 -9.84
N TYR A 65 0.15 -1.18 -8.57
CA TYR A 65 0.49 -2.46 -7.96
C TYR A 65 -0.62 -2.83 -7.00
N SER A 66 -0.71 -4.11 -6.68
CA SER A 66 -1.65 -4.54 -5.66
C SER A 66 -0.88 -5.30 -4.59
N ILE A 67 -1.39 -5.23 -3.38
CA ILE A 67 -0.80 -5.94 -2.25
C ILE A 67 -1.93 -6.52 -1.41
N PRO A 68 -1.84 -7.80 -1.04
CA PRO A 68 -2.82 -8.37 -0.12
C PRO A 68 -2.77 -7.64 1.21
N LEU A 69 -3.91 -7.37 1.80
CA LEU A 69 -3.94 -6.66 3.08
C LEU A 69 -3.23 -7.44 4.17
N LYS A 70 -3.21 -8.76 4.08
CA LYS A 70 -2.50 -9.59 5.05
C LYS A 70 -1.01 -9.37 5.05
N ASP A 71 -0.46 -8.80 3.97
CA ASP A 71 0.97 -8.53 3.87
C ASP A 71 1.33 -7.14 4.38
N ILE A 72 0.36 -6.37 4.83
CA ILE A 72 0.59 -5.03 5.37
C ILE A 72 0.63 -5.12 6.88
N ALA A 73 1.73 -4.69 7.48
CA ALA A 73 1.88 -4.67 8.92
C ALA A 73 1.28 -3.41 9.53
N SER A 74 1.51 -2.25 8.90
CA SER A 74 0.96 -0.99 9.43
C SER A 74 0.82 0.03 8.31
N VAL A 75 -0.06 1.00 8.55
CA VAL A 75 -0.33 2.10 7.62
C VAL A 75 -0.39 3.39 8.41
N SER A 76 0.25 4.44 7.91
CA SER A 76 0.15 5.76 8.49
C SER A 76 0.11 6.79 7.37
N THR A 77 -0.33 8.00 7.70
CA THR A 77 -0.37 9.07 6.71
C THR A 77 1.04 9.53 6.39
N ALA A 78 1.28 9.86 5.12
CA ALA A 78 2.58 10.33 4.66
C ALA A 78 2.57 11.81 4.29
N GLU A 79 1.45 12.46 4.46
CA GLU A 79 1.32 13.89 4.14
C GLU A 79 1.04 14.69 5.38
#